data_66ea7a4d5aa558efaf8382442b37acbe
#
_entry.id   66ea7a4d5aa558efaf8382442b37acbe
#
_cell.length_a   1.000
_cell.length_b   1.000
_cell.length_c   1.000
_cell.angle_alpha   90.00
_cell.angle_beta   90.00
_cell.angle_gamma   90.00
#
_symmetry.space_group_name_H-M   'P 1'
#
loop_
_entity.id
_entity.type
_entity.pdbx_description
1 polymer ?
#
loop_
_entity_poly.entity_id
_entity_poly.type
_entity_poly.pdbx_seq_one_letter_code
_entity_poly.pdbx_strand_id
1 'polypeptide(L)'
;MRFLQIVSMIPGFVLVYPQVASIEVYEEVFPRLLLWIPAFTILMAATWLAGVAVVVRLLSVMIRPGFYSSHSAVAAAVWLTHVIMQRTLISAYPIYASGFTPAWLRLLGARIGKNVEISTVETIPHLTWIRDNSFLADHSSASTTRHSSHWVHIGTTVIGERSFVGNSGIVGPDQDVPDDSLIAVLSTNPGQVDAGSSWLGQNPHQIPRRVVDSDSTATYEPTRKLRILRGIVECCRIIPQMFSNLLDLLTIWVLTIIYMQFWFSDLSQAEALAWTSLLAWPVPVSYTHL
;
A
#
# COMPACT_ATOMS: atom_id res chain seq x y z
N MET A 1 3.68 13.31 1.36
CA MET A 1 4.02 12.12 0.55
C MET A 1 5.26 12.33 -0.30
N ARG A 2 5.36 13.38 -1.13
CA ARG A 2 6.59 13.66 -1.93
C ARG A 2 7.85 13.73 -1.08
N PHE A 3 7.81 14.37 0.08
CA PHE A 3 8.94 14.41 1.02
C PHE A 3 9.39 13.01 1.44
N LEU A 4 8.46 12.11 1.80
CA LEU A 4 8.78 10.72 2.14
C LEU A 4 9.38 9.94 0.96
N GLN A 5 8.92 10.20 -0.26
CA GLN A 5 9.50 9.60 -1.46
C GLN A 5 10.96 10.06 -1.67
N ILE A 6 11.22 11.36 -1.52
CA ILE A 6 12.58 11.90 -1.61
C ILE A 6 13.49 11.27 -0.54
N VAL A 7 13.04 11.26 0.71
CA VAL A 7 13.80 10.68 1.83
C VAL A 7 14.07 9.19 1.60
N SER A 8 13.11 8.46 1.03
CA SER A 8 13.28 7.01 0.76
C SER A 8 14.31 6.71 -0.31
N MET A 9 14.62 7.64 -1.19
CA MET A 9 15.66 7.47 -2.21
C MET A 9 17.08 7.67 -1.64
N ILE A 10 17.22 8.43 -0.54
CA ILE A 10 18.54 8.76 0.01
C ILE A 10 19.40 7.51 0.29
N PRO A 11 18.91 6.46 1.00
CA PRO A 11 19.75 5.28 1.26
C PRO A 11 20.16 4.55 -0.03
N GLY A 12 19.30 4.52 -1.04
CA GLY A 12 19.61 3.95 -2.34
C GLY A 12 20.69 4.75 -3.08
N PHE A 13 20.58 6.07 -3.06
CA PHE A 13 21.61 6.94 -3.63
C PHE A 13 22.96 6.81 -2.90
N VAL A 14 22.95 6.77 -1.57
CA VAL A 14 24.17 6.55 -0.77
C VAL A 14 24.86 5.23 -1.13
N LEU A 15 24.07 4.19 -1.44
CA LEU A 15 24.62 2.90 -1.88
C LEU A 15 25.19 2.94 -3.30
N VAL A 16 24.51 3.56 -4.23
CA VAL A 16 24.85 3.54 -5.68
C VAL A 16 25.88 4.61 -6.03
N TYR A 17 25.81 5.78 -5.40
CA TYR A 17 26.67 6.92 -5.69
C TYR A 17 28.17 6.61 -5.68
N PRO A 18 28.77 5.96 -4.66
CA PRO A 18 30.20 5.64 -4.64
C PRO A 18 30.61 4.71 -5.78
N GLN A 19 29.69 3.85 -6.24
CA GLN A 19 29.95 2.88 -7.31
C GLN A 19 29.98 3.53 -8.69
N VAL A 20 29.31 4.66 -8.85
CA VAL A 20 29.24 5.41 -10.10
C VAL A 20 30.24 6.58 -10.12
N ALA A 21 30.43 7.23 -8.98
CA ALA A 21 31.33 8.39 -8.86
C ALA A 21 32.83 8.05 -9.09
N SER A 22 33.20 6.78 -8.92
CA SER A 22 34.56 6.28 -9.16
C SER A 22 34.85 5.92 -10.62
N ILE A 23 33.87 6.09 -11.52
CA ILE A 23 34.01 5.68 -12.92
C ILE A 23 34.52 6.84 -13.74
N GLU A 24 35.66 6.65 -14.38
CA GLU A 24 36.26 7.62 -15.32
C GLU A 24 35.70 7.46 -16.74
N VAL A 25 35.17 6.28 -17.08
CA VAL A 25 34.69 5.95 -18.42
C VAL A 25 33.18 5.77 -18.41
N TYR A 26 32.45 6.60 -19.14
CA TYR A 26 30.98 6.59 -19.20
C TYR A 26 30.37 5.24 -19.64
N GLU A 27 31.09 4.44 -20.43
CA GLU A 27 30.60 3.14 -20.90
C GLU A 27 30.42 2.12 -19.77
N GLU A 28 31.14 2.28 -18.66
CA GLU A 28 31.01 1.38 -17.49
C GLU A 28 29.86 1.75 -16.54
N VAL A 29 29.31 2.96 -16.66
CA VAL A 29 28.25 3.44 -15.77
C VAL A 29 26.98 2.57 -15.89
N PHE A 30 26.58 2.29 -17.13
CA PHE A 30 25.35 1.52 -17.38
C PHE A 30 25.40 0.09 -16.81
N PRO A 31 26.42 -0.73 -17.06
CA PRO A 31 26.53 -2.07 -16.47
C PRO A 31 26.51 -2.06 -14.93
N ARG A 32 27.16 -1.07 -14.33
CA ARG A 32 27.16 -0.94 -12.85
C ARG A 32 25.81 -0.51 -12.31
N LEU A 33 25.12 0.44 -12.93
CA LEU A 33 23.75 0.79 -12.55
C LEU A 33 22.85 -0.43 -12.64
N LEU A 34 22.92 -1.19 -13.73
CA LEU A 34 22.11 -2.40 -13.91
C LEU A 34 22.34 -3.43 -12.78
N LEU A 35 23.59 -3.58 -12.34
CA LEU A 35 23.93 -4.49 -11.23
C LEU A 35 23.33 -4.04 -9.89
N TRP A 36 23.34 -2.74 -9.62
CA TRP A 36 22.91 -2.19 -8.34
C TRP A 36 21.41 -1.85 -8.25
N ILE A 37 20.69 -1.83 -9.39
CA ILE A 37 19.28 -1.45 -9.43
C ILE A 37 18.39 -2.30 -8.53
N PRO A 38 18.56 -3.64 -8.39
CA PRO A 38 17.76 -4.44 -7.49
C PRO A 38 17.93 -4.01 -6.03
N ALA A 39 19.19 -3.81 -5.60
CA ALA A 39 19.49 -3.39 -4.23
C ALA A 39 18.95 -1.98 -3.95
N PHE A 40 19.11 -1.05 -4.89
CA PHE A 40 18.55 0.29 -4.83
C PHE A 40 17.02 0.25 -4.66
N THR A 41 16.33 -0.51 -5.52
CA THR A 41 14.87 -0.61 -5.51
C THR A 41 14.35 -1.20 -4.20
N ILE A 42 14.97 -2.28 -3.71
CA ILE A 42 14.57 -2.92 -2.46
C ILE A 42 14.78 -1.98 -1.27
N LEU A 43 15.93 -1.30 -1.21
CA LEU A 43 16.25 -0.38 -0.13
C LEU A 43 15.33 0.84 -0.12
N MET A 44 15.05 1.41 -1.29
CA MET A 44 14.11 2.51 -1.46
C MET A 44 12.69 2.09 -1.01
N ALA A 45 12.20 0.95 -1.48
CA ALA A 45 10.88 0.44 -1.12
C ALA A 45 10.79 0.16 0.39
N ALA A 46 11.79 -0.49 0.98
CA ALA A 46 11.82 -0.78 2.41
C ALA A 46 11.83 0.50 3.27
N THR A 47 12.64 1.50 2.90
CA THR A 47 12.70 2.78 3.61
C THR A 47 11.38 3.53 3.51
N TRP A 48 10.76 3.54 2.32
CA TRP A 48 9.48 4.18 2.11
C TRP A 48 8.36 3.51 2.94
N LEU A 49 8.27 2.18 2.90
CA LEU A 49 7.30 1.41 3.69
C LEU A 49 7.49 1.61 5.20
N ALA A 50 8.75 1.60 5.67
CA ALA A 50 9.07 1.88 7.07
C ALA A 50 8.62 3.29 7.47
N GLY A 51 8.89 4.30 6.64
CA GLY A 51 8.45 5.68 6.87
C GLY A 51 6.92 5.80 6.97
N VAL A 52 6.19 5.16 6.06
CA VAL A 52 4.71 5.10 6.10
C VAL A 52 4.24 4.42 7.39
N ALA A 53 4.84 3.28 7.75
CA ALA A 53 4.45 2.54 8.94
C ALA A 53 4.66 3.38 10.21
N VAL A 54 5.79 4.06 10.34
CA VAL A 54 6.07 4.95 11.47
C VAL A 54 5.03 6.07 11.56
N VAL A 55 4.75 6.75 10.45
CA VAL A 55 3.77 7.87 10.46
C VAL A 55 2.37 7.37 10.81
N VAL A 56 1.88 6.30 10.19
CA VAL A 56 0.56 5.73 10.48
C VAL A 56 0.45 5.28 11.94
N ARG A 57 1.51 4.65 12.48
CA ARG A 57 1.54 4.24 13.90
C ARG A 57 1.54 5.43 14.86
N LEU A 58 2.27 6.50 14.56
CA LEU A 58 2.25 7.71 15.37
C LEU A 58 0.88 8.39 15.36
N LEU A 59 0.24 8.49 14.18
CA LEU A 59 -1.11 9.04 14.07
C LEU A 59 -2.14 8.18 14.82
N SER A 60 -1.96 6.86 14.85
CA SER A 60 -2.87 5.94 15.54
C SER A 60 -3.00 6.19 17.05
N VAL A 61 -1.99 6.79 17.66
CA VAL A 61 -2.03 7.16 19.11
C VAL A 61 -3.10 8.21 19.38
N MET A 62 -3.32 9.10 18.41
CA MET A 62 -4.32 10.19 18.52
C MET A 62 -5.74 9.74 18.16
N ILE A 63 -5.87 8.69 17.33
CA ILE A 63 -7.15 8.25 16.78
C ILE A 63 -7.74 7.18 17.69
N ARG A 64 -8.80 7.53 18.41
CA ARG A 64 -9.52 6.63 19.33
C ARG A 64 -11.00 6.61 18.99
N PRO A 65 -11.73 5.50 19.25
CA PRO A 65 -13.18 5.47 19.08
C PRO A 65 -13.89 6.58 19.84
N GLY A 66 -14.90 7.18 19.20
CA GLY A 66 -15.68 8.28 19.76
C GLY A 66 -16.18 9.28 18.71
N PHE A 67 -16.79 10.36 19.18
CA PHE A 67 -17.31 11.45 18.35
C PHE A 67 -16.44 12.69 18.53
N TYR A 68 -15.96 13.24 17.43
CA TYR A 68 -15.05 14.38 17.41
C TYR A 68 -15.55 15.46 16.46
N SER A 69 -15.25 16.72 16.77
CA SER A 69 -15.48 17.80 15.82
C SER A 69 -14.61 17.63 14.56
N SER A 70 -15.15 17.91 13.37
CA SER A 70 -14.39 17.90 12.11
C SER A 70 -13.22 18.89 12.09
N HIS A 71 -13.21 19.88 13.00
CA HIS A 71 -12.12 20.86 13.16
C HIS A 71 -11.09 20.45 14.23
N SER A 72 -11.20 19.25 14.80
CA SER A 72 -10.28 18.76 15.83
C SER A 72 -8.97 18.23 15.25
N ALA A 73 -7.92 18.19 16.07
CA ALA A 73 -6.65 17.53 15.72
C ALA A 73 -6.83 16.03 15.43
N VAL A 74 -7.79 15.38 16.08
CA VAL A 74 -8.15 13.97 15.83
C VAL A 74 -8.71 13.80 14.41
N ALA A 75 -9.62 14.70 13.98
CA ALA A 75 -10.15 14.67 12.62
C ALA A 75 -9.05 14.92 11.57
N ALA A 76 -8.11 15.81 11.86
CA ALA A 76 -6.95 16.02 11.00
C ALA A 76 -6.05 14.77 10.91
N ALA A 77 -5.82 14.06 12.03
CA ALA A 77 -5.07 12.80 12.05
C ALA A 77 -5.79 11.70 11.26
N VAL A 78 -7.12 11.59 11.37
CA VAL A 78 -7.96 10.68 10.58
C VAL A 78 -7.80 10.99 9.09
N TRP A 79 -8.00 12.24 8.68
CA TRP A 79 -7.86 12.67 7.30
C TRP A 79 -6.46 12.35 6.73
N LEU A 80 -5.40 12.68 7.50
CA LEU A 80 -4.04 12.42 7.08
C LEU A 80 -3.78 10.91 6.92
N THR A 81 -4.30 10.08 7.84
CA THR A 81 -4.18 8.62 7.75
C THR A 81 -4.87 8.11 6.48
N HIS A 82 -6.10 8.57 6.18
CA HIS A 82 -6.79 8.18 4.94
C HIS A 82 -5.99 8.59 3.70
N VAL A 83 -5.48 9.82 3.63
CA VAL A 83 -4.67 10.29 2.51
C VAL A 83 -3.42 9.42 2.34
N ILE A 84 -2.73 9.07 3.44
CA ILE A 84 -1.56 8.20 3.40
C ILE A 84 -1.96 6.81 2.88
N MET A 85 -3.01 6.20 3.43
CA MET A 85 -3.46 4.88 3.03
C MET A 85 -3.86 4.83 1.56
N GLN A 86 -4.63 5.80 1.06
CA GLN A 86 -4.99 5.88 -0.36
C GLN A 86 -3.76 6.04 -1.27
N ARG A 87 -2.77 6.84 -0.87
CA ARG A 87 -1.53 6.99 -1.64
C ARG A 87 -0.70 5.71 -1.64
N THR A 88 -0.74 4.91 -0.56
CA THR A 88 -0.02 3.63 -0.52
C THR A 88 -0.65 2.59 -1.45
N LEU A 89 -1.95 2.62 -1.71
CA LEU A 89 -2.59 1.74 -2.70
C LEU A 89 -1.96 1.88 -4.09
N ILE A 90 -1.54 3.09 -4.45
CA ILE A 90 -0.91 3.38 -5.74
C ILE A 90 0.60 3.09 -5.68
N SER A 91 1.31 3.66 -4.70
CA SER A 91 2.77 3.62 -4.65
C SER A 91 3.36 2.31 -4.12
N ALA A 92 2.58 1.53 -3.37
CA ALA A 92 2.95 0.18 -2.91
C ALA A 92 2.08 -0.91 -3.58
N TYR A 93 1.61 -0.67 -4.79
CA TYR A 93 0.74 -1.61 -5.50
C TYR A 93 1.31 -3.05 -5.58
N PRO A 94 2.64 -3.31 -5.62
CA PRO A 94 3.14 -4.68 -5.62
C PRO A 94 2.80 -5.47 -4.35
N ILE A 95 2.52 -4.76 -3.23
CA ILE A 95 2.15 -5.37 -1.95
C ILE A 95 0.64 -5.63 -1.88
N TYR A 96 -0.17 -4.69 -2.41
CA TYR A 96 -1.61 -4.84 -2.41
C TYR A 96 -2.09 -5.89 -3.42
N ALA A 97 -3.25 -6.47 -3.19
CA ALA A 97 -3.79 -7.59 -3.94
C ALA A 97 -2.79 -8.77 -4.04
N SER A 98 -2.07 -9.04 -2.95
CA SER A 98 -1.08 -10.12 -2.85
C SER A 98 -1.13 -10.77 -1.48
N GLY A 99 -0.43 -11.89 -1.30
CA GLY A 99 -0.25 -12.52 0.01
C GLY A 99 0.50 -11.64 1.02
N PHE A 100 1.12 -10.55 0.59
CA PHE A 100 1.80 -9.59 1.47
C PHE A 100 0.87 -8.54 2.08
N THR A 101 -0.32 -8.29 1.50
CA THR A 101 -1.29 -7.30 2.02
C THR A 101 -1.62 -7.52 3.50
N PRO A 102 -1.94 -8.73 3.98
CA PRO A 102 -2.22 -8.95 5.41
C PRO A 102 -1.02 -8.64 6.31
N ALA A 103 0.20 -8.98 5.88
CA ALA A 103 1.41 -8.69 6.65
C ALA A 103 1.66 -7.17 6.73
N TRP A 104 1.47 -6.47 5.63
CA TRP A 104 1.55 -5.01 5.56
C TRP A 104 0.56 -4.33 6.51
N LEU A 105 -0.70 -4.70 6.46
CA LEU A 105 -1.72 -4.13 7.33
C LEU A 105 -1.49 -4.44 8.82
N ARG A 106 -0.95 -5.63 9.15
CA ARG A 106 -0.51 -5.94 10.53
C ARG A 106 0.62 -5.01 10.97
N LEU A 107 1.58 -4.74 10.11
CA LEU A 107 2.66 -3.77 10.37
C LEU A 107 2.09 -2.38 10.67
N LEU A 108 1.04 -1.96 9.96
CA LEU A 108 0.34 -0.70 10.19
C LEU A 108 -0.57 -0.69 11.43
N GLY A 109 -0.86 -1.84 12.03
CA GLY A 109 -1.63 -1.93 13.27
C GLY A 109 -2.94 -2.69 13.23
N ALA A 110 -3.34 -3.19 12.06
CA ALA A 110 -4.53 -4.00 11.94
C ALA A 110 -4.36 -5.37 12.62
N ARG A 111 -5.47 -5.90 13.15
CA ARG A 111 -5.52 -7.27 13.68
C ARG A 111 -6.07 -8.18 12.61
N ILE A 112 -5.20 -8.96 11.99
CA ILE A 112 -5.57 -9.84 10.86
C ILE A 112 -5.21 -11.27 11.18
N GLY A 113 -6.17 -12.15 11.02
CA GLY A 113 -6.08 -13.58 11.25
C GLY A 113 -5.20 -14.33 10.24
N LYS A 114 -5.29 -15.67 10.28
CA LYS A 114 -4.58 -16.57 9.37
C LYS A 114 -5.39 -16.76 8.08
N ASN A 115 -4.70 -17.04 6.99
CA ASN A 115 -5.28 -17.34 5.66
C ASN A 115 -6.28 -16.26 5.19
N VAL A 116 -6.09 -15.00 5.60
CA VAL A 116 -6.90 -13.87 5.15
C VAL A 116 -6.37 -13.39 3.82
N GLU A 117 -7.24 -13.24 2.84
CA GLU A 117 -6.92 -12.65 1.55
C GLU A 117 -7.53 -11.24 1.47
N ILE A 118 -6.70 -10.26 1.15
CA ILE A 118 -7.14 -8.87 1.02
C ILE A 118 -6.58 -8.33 -0.29
N SER A 119 -7.47 -7.86 -1.15
CA SER A 119 -7.08 -7.15 -2.37
C SER A 119 -6.68 -5.72 -2.03
N THR A 120 -7.61 -4.78 -2.16
CA THR A 120 -7.42 -3.39 -1.76
C THR A 120 -8.51 -3.02 -0.76
N VAL A 121 -8.14 -2.54 0.43
CA VAL A 121 -9.08 -2.17 1.47
C VAL A 121 -8.85 -0.74 1.93
N GLU A 122 -9.93 0.03 2.02
CA GLU A 122 -9.92 1.33 2.65
C GLU A 122 -10.22 1.17 4.15
N THR A 123 -9.28 1.59 5.00
CA THR A 123 -9.43 1.45 6.45
C THR A 123 -8.43 2.30 7.23
N ILE A 124 -8.69 2.50 8.54
CA ILE A 124 -7.68 2.92 9.53
C ILE A 124 -7.18 1.66 10.24
N PRO A 125 -5.94 1.21 9.99
CA PRO A 125 -5.51 -0.15 10.33
C PRO A 125 -5.71 -0.55 11.79
N HIS A 126 -5.34 0.27 12.76
CA HIS A 126 -5.40 -0.11 14.18
C HIS A 126 -6.83 -0.28 14.75
N LEU A 127 -7.84 0.17 14.03
CA LEU A 127 -9.26 0.01 14.38
C LEU A 127 -9.94 -1.13 13.61
N THR A 128 -9.17 -1.90 12.84
CA THR A 128 -9.70 -2.93 11.95
C THR A 128 -9.29 -4.31 12.40
N TRP A 129 -10.26 -5.21 12.55
CA TRP A 129 -10.07 -6.60 12.93
C TRP A 129 -10.66 -7.49 11.85
N ILE A 130 -9.85 -8.37 11.29
CA ILE A 130 -10.26 -9.33 10.27
C ILE A 130 -9.86 -10.72 10.78
N ARG A 131 -10.85 -11.60 10.93
CA ARG A 131 -10.64 -12.94 11.46
C ARG A 131 -10.17 -13.92 10.39
N ASP A 132 -9.88 -15.14 10.80
CA ASP A 132 -9.29 -16.19 9.98
C ASP A 132 -10.12 -16.52 8.74
N ASN A 133 -9.47 -16.92 7.65
CA ASN A 133 -10.08 -17.41 6.42
C ASN A 133 -11.08 -16.45 5.75
N SER A 134 -10.98 -15.16 6.00
CA SER A 134 -11.85 -14.14 5.42
C SER A 134 -11.28 -13.59 4.11
N PHE A 135 -12.15 -13.09 3.25
CA PHE A 135 -11.77 -12.50 1.99
C PHE A 135 -12.36 -11.09 1.85
N LEU A 136 -11.49 -10.10 1.61
CA LEU A 136 -11.87 -8.73 1.28
C LEU A 136 -11.49 -8.46 -0.17
N ALA A 137 -12.51 -8.24 -1.00
CA ALA A 137 -12.33 -8.02 -2.42
C ALA A 137 -11.86 -6.58 -2.73
N ASP A 138 -11.73 -6.27 -4.00
CA ASP A 138 -11.15 -5.02 -4.46
C ASP A 138 -12.00 -3.80 -4.10
N HIS A 139 -11.34 -2.71 -3.69
CA HIS A 139 -11.98 -1.48 -3.21
C HIS A 139 -13.01 -1.68 -2.08
N SER A 140 -12.93 -2.78 -1.33
CA SER A 140 -13.76 -2.96 -0.16
C SER A 140 -13.41 -1.92 0.92
N SER A 141 -14.40 -1.52 1.71
CA SER A 141 -14.19 -0.55 2.79
C SER A 141 -14.56 -1.19 4.14
N ALA A 142 -13.54 -1.43 4.97
CA ALA A 142 -13.69 -1.63 6.40
C ALA A 142 -13.64 -0.26 7.06
N SER A 143 -14.73 0.52 6.87
CA SER A 143 -14.79 1.92 7.25
C SER A 143 -14.85 2.05 8.77
N THR A 144 -13.81 2.58 9.35
CA THR A 144 -13.73 2.87 10.79
C THR A 144 -14.17 4.29 11.12
N THR A 145 -14.62 5.05 10.11
CA THR A 145 -15.04 6.43 10.30
C THR A 145 -16.30 6.76 9.49
N ARG A 146 -17.13 7.65 10.05
CA ARG A 146 -18.28 8.25 9.38
C ARG A 146 -18.28 9.75 9.61
N HIS A 147 -18.39 10.51 8.53
CA HIS A 147 -18.50 11.97 8.58
C HIS A 147 -19.97 12.40 8.46
N SER A 148 -20.41 13.27 9.33
CA SER A 148 -21.78 13.83 9.29
C SER A 148 -21.77 15.22 9.91
N SER A 149 -22.28 16.23 9.21
CA SER A 149 -22.50 17.60 9.72
C SER A 149 -21.42 18.10 10.66
N HIS A 150 -20.29 18.44 10.46
CA HIS A 150 -19.21 18.90 11.38
C HIS A 150 -18.70 17.87 12.42
N TRP A 151 -19.16 16.61 12.38
CA TRP A 151 -18.72 15.57 13.28
C TRP A 151 -18.04 14.41 12.52
N VAL A 152 -17.06 13.82 13.17
CA VAL A 152 -16.43 12.58 12.76
C VAL A 152 -16.71 11.54 13.84
N HIS A 153 -17.44 10.51 13.47
CA HIS A 153 -17.61 9.31 14.29
C HIS A 153 -16.49 8.34 13.95
N ILE A 154 -15.76 7.88 14.95
CA ILE A 154 -14.68 6.90 14.85
C ILE A 154 -15.09 5.66 15.62
N GLY A 155 -15.06 4.51 14.98
CA GLY A 155 -15.38 3.23 15.58
C GLY A 155 -14.47 2.11 15.12
N THR A 156 -14.68 0.92 15.67
CA THR A 156 -13.99 -0.29 15.24
C THR A 156 -14.80 -1.00 14.15
N THR A 157 -14.12 -1.73 13.28
CA THR A 157 -14.77 -2.58 12.27
C THR A 157 -14.21 -3.99 12.40
N VAL A 158 -15.10 -4.96 12.51
CA VAL A 158 -14.74 -6.38 12.66
C VAL A 158 -15.31 -7.18 11.50
N ILE A 159 -14.47 -7.98 10.86
CA ILE A 159 -14.87 -8.95 9.84
C ILE A 159 -14.68 -10.34 10.44
N GLY A 160 -15.77 -11.11 10.51
CA GLY A 160 -15.82 -12.45 11.09
C GLY A 160 -15.05 -13.49 10.27
N GLU A 161 -14.92 -14.68 10.86
CA GLU A 161 -14.24 -15.80 10.25
C GLU A 161 -15.00 -16.31 9.02
N ARG A 162 -14.29 -16.72 7.98
CA ARG A 162 -14.85 -17.21 6.70
C ARG A 162 -15.87 -16.27 6.05
N SER A 163 -15.77 -14.96 6.36
CA SER A 163 -16.67 -13.96 5.80
C SER A 163 -16.08 -13.31 4.56
N PHE A 164 -16.97 -12.89 3.68
CA PHE A 164 -16.65 -12.29 2.40
C PHE A 164 -17.21 -10.87 2.31
N VAL A 165 -16.34 -9.90 1.99
CA VAL A 165 -16.75 -8.55 1.62
C VAL A 165 -16.44 -8.34 0.15
N GLY A 166 -17.49 -8.17 -0.67
CA GLY A 166 -17.39 -8.03 -2.11
C GLY A 166 -16.76 -6.71 -2.57
N ASN A 167 -16.50 -6.61 -3.87
CA ASN A 167 -15.91 -5.40 -4.47
C ASN A 167 -16.76 -4.17 -4.12
N SER A 168 -16.08 -3.13 -3.62
CA SER A 168 -16.74 -1.90 -3.14
C SER A 168 -17.84 -2.13 -2.10
N GLY A 169 -17.79 -3.26 -1.38
CA GLY A 169 -18.63 -3.52 -0.22
C GLY A 169 -18.19 -2.67 0.97
N ILE A 170 -19.15 -2.18 1.76
CA ILE A 170 -18.89 -1.23 2.85
C ILE A 170 -19.36 -1.83 4.18
N VAL A 171 -18.45 -1.89 5.14
CA VAL A 171 -18.72 -2.18 6.54
C VAL A 171 -18.40 -0.93 7.33
N GLY A 172 -19.40 -0.37 8.05
CA GLY A 172 -19.28 0.92 8.73
C GLY A 172 -18.55 0.86 10.09
N PRO A 173 -18.33 2.02 10.73
CA PRO A 173 -17.77 2.09 12.08
C PRO A 173 -18.73 1.47 13.10
N ASP A 174 -18.15 0.79 14.09
CA ASP A 174 -18.86 0.01 15.12
C ASP A 174 -19.83 -1.05 14.55
N GLN A 175 -19.47 -1.57 13.37
CA GLN A 175 -20.19 -2.67 12.75
C GLN A 175 -19.32 -3.92 12.71
N ASP A 176 -19.99 -5.05 12.98
CA ASP A 176 -19.41 -6.37 12.89
C ASP A 176 -20.08 -7.14 11.76
N VAL A 177 -19.29 -7.80 10.93
CA VAL A 177 -19.74 -8.84 10.01
C VAL A 177 -19.51 -10.16 10.73
N PRO A 178 -20.56 -10.92 11.10
CA PRO A 178 -20.39 -12.19 11.79
C PRO A 178 -19.72 -13.26 10.93
N ASP A 179 -19.37 -14.37 11.56
CA ASP A 179 -18.75 -15.49 10.87
C ASP A 179 -19.65 -16.05 9.75
N ASP A 180 -19.04 -16.60 8.71
CA ASP A 180 -19.72 -17.21 7.55
C ASP A 180 -20.65 -16.27 6.77
N SER A 181 -20.51 -14.95 6.91
CA SER A 181 -21.40 -13.97 6.29
C SER A 181 -20.84 -13.41 4.99
N LEU A 182 -21.74 -12.91 4.15
CA LEU A 182 -21.39 -12.32 2.85
C LEU A 182 -22.02 -10.94 2.69
N ILE A 183 -21.18 -9.94 2.48
CA ILE A 183 -21.58 -8.62 1.98
C ILE A 183 -21.28 -8.61 0.49
N ALA A 184 -22.31 -8.50 -0.36
CA ALA A 184 -22.15 -8.60 -1.81
C ALA A 184 -21.44 -7.37 -2.42
N VAL A 185 -21.19 -7.44 -3.72
CA VAL A 185 -20.59 -6.34 -4.49
C VAL A 185 -21.47 -5.08 -4.40
N LEU A 186 -20.83 -3.90 -4.21
CA LEU A 186 -21.51 -2.59 -4.10
C LEU A 186 -22.57 -2.55 -2.99
N SER A 187 -22.41 -3.33 -1.95
CA SER A 187 -23.38 -3.49 -0.88
C SER A 187 -22.90 -2.92 0.45
N THR A 188 -23.84 -2.54 1.30
CA THR A 188 -23.54 -2.01 2.62
C THR A 188 -23.94 -3.04 3.68
N ASN A 189 -23.13 -3.18 4.73
CA ASN A 189 -23.48 -3.98 5.90
C ASN A 189 -24.65 -3.32 6.64
N PRO A 190 -25.76 -4.03 6.94
CA PRO A 190 -26.92 -3.44 7.63
C PRO A 190 -26.68 -3.11 9.12
N GLY A 191 -25.55 -3.48 9.68
CA GLY A 191 -25.18 -3.21 11.06
C GLY A 191 -25.40 -4.41 11.99
N GLN A 192 -26.63 -4.85 12.16
CA GLN A 192 -26.94 -6.10 12.89
C GLN A 192 -27.18 -7.21 11.88
N VAL A 193 -26.36 -8.25 11.94
CA VAL A 193 -26.32 -9.31 10.95
C VAL A 193 -26.21 -10.65 11.67
N ASP A 194 -26.99 -11.62 11.25
CA ASP A 194 -26.89 -13.00 11.75
C ASP A 194 -25.73 -13.73 11.05
N ALA A 195 -25.06 -14.63 11.75
CA ALA A 195 -24.04 -15.47 11.19
C ALA A 195 -24.58 -16.31 10.02
N GLY A 196 -23.76 -16.49 8.98
CA GLY A 196 -24.14 -17.23 7.78
C GLY A 196 -25.08 -16.48 6.84
N SER A 197 -25.43 -15.23 7.13
CA SER A 197 -26.33 -14.43 6.29
C SER A 197 -25.60 -13.78 5.10
N SER A 198 -26.35 -13.44 4.06
CA SER A 198 -25.83 -12.78 2.86
C SER A 198 -26.67 -11.55 2.52
N TRP A 199 -26.00 -10.45 2.20
CA TRP A 199 -26.60 -9.13 2.05
C TRP A 199 -26.23 -8.48 0.73
N LEU A 200 -27.23 -7.88 0.06
CA LEU A 200 -27.08 -7.23 -1.25
C LEU A 200 -27.72 -5.84 -1.23
N GLY A 201 -27.02 -4.88 -1.82
CA GLY A 201 -27.49 -3.52 -2.12
C GLY A 201 -27.05 -2.47 -1.11
N GLN A 202 -27.19 -1.19 -1.50
CA GLN A 202 -26.93 -0.03 -0.64
C GLN A 202 -27.97 0.10 0.47
N ASN A 203 -29.24 -0.25 0.20
CA ASN A 203 -30.24 -0.57 1.17
C ASN A 203 -30.25 -2.10 1.31
N PRO A 204 -29.54 -2.66 2.25
CA PRO A 204 -29.22 -4.07 2.24
C PRO A 204 -30.47 -4.93 2.46
N HIS A 205 -30.69 -5.89 1.55
CA HIS A 205 -31.68 -6.95 1.72
C HIS A 205 -30.97 -8.27 1.88
N GLN A 206 -31.52 -9.12 2.72
CA GLN A 206 -31.00 -10.46 2.89
C GLN A 206 -31.33 -11.31 1.65
N ILE A 207 -30.33 -12.00 1.13
CA ILE A 207 -30.48 -12.92 0.01
C ILE A 207 -30.19 -14.36 0.42
N PRO A 208 -30.87 -15.35 -0.18
CA PRO A 208 -30.56 -16.75 0.07
C PRO A 208 -29.19 -17.10 -0.52
N ARG A 209 -28.34 -17.71 0.30
CA ARG A 209 -27.01 -18.17 -0.12
C ARG A 209 -27.07 -19.65 -0.48
N ARG A 210 -26.69 -20.02 -1.71
CA ARG A 210 -26.37 -21.39 -2.04
C ARG A 210 -24.98 -21.72 -1.53
N VAL A 211 -24.89 -22.55 -0.52
CA VAL A 211 -23.62 -23.13 -0.10
C VAL A 211 -23.28 -24.22 -1.12
N VAL A 212 -22.20 -24.03 -1.87
CA VAL A 212 -21.65 -25.08 -2.74
C VAL A 212 -20.62 -25.80 -1.90
N ASP A 213 -20.81 -27.08 -1.71
CA ASP A 213 -19.81 -27.94 -1.09
C ASP A 213 -18.63 -28.08 -2.06
N SER A 214 -17.58 -27.36 -1.81
CA SER A 214 -16.36 -27.33 -2.61
C SER A 214 -15.20 -27.87 -1.79
N ASP A 215 -14.23 -28.47 -2.48
CA ASP A 215 -12.99 -28.94 -1.84
C ASP A 215 -12.24 -27.76 -1.19
N SER A 216 -12.38 -27.66 0.14
CA SER A 216 -11.73 -26.62 0.94
C SER A 216 -10.19 -26.69 0.90
N THR A 217 -9.62 -27.84 0.54
CA THR A 217 -8.17 -28.03 0.48
C THR A 217 -7.53 -27.20 -0.62
N ALA A 218 -8.26 -26.94 -1.72
CA ALA A 218 -7.77 -26.12 -2.81
C ALA A 218 -7.76 -24.61 -2.50
N THR A 219 -8.67 -24.16 -1.64
CA THR A 219 -8.90 -22.73 -1.34
C THR A 219 -8.28 -22.29 -0.01
N TYR A 220 -8.59 -23.00 1.07
CA TYR A 220 -8.19 -22.60 2.43
C TYR A 220 -6.90 -23.25 2.90
N GLU A 221 -6.56 -24.44 2.37
CA GLU A 221 -5.39 -25.22 2.77
C GLU A 221 -4.50 -25.57 1.56
N PRO A 222 -4.01 -24.57 0.79
CA PRO A 222 -3.19 -24.83 -0.38
C PRO A 222 -1.90 -25.56 0.02
N THR A 223 -1.46 -26.48 -0.83
CA THR A 223 -0.22 -27.23 -0.63
C THR A 223 0.96 -26.30 -0.46
N ARG A 224 1.98 -26.72 0.32
CA ARG A 224 3.20 -25.94 0.53
C ARG A 224 3.87 -25.53 -0.78
N LYS A 225 3.86 -26.41 -1.79
CA LYS A 225 4.41 -26.14 -3.13
C LYS A 225 3.66 -24.97 -3.80
N LEU A 226 2.34 -25.01 -3.80
CA LEU A 226 1.51 -23.95 -4.40
C LEU A 226 1.72 -22.60 -3.71
N ARG A 227 1.82 -22.60 -2.38
CA ARG A 227 2.09 -21.41 -1.58
C ARG A 227 3.45 -20.78 -1.90
N ILE A 228 4.50 -21.63 -2.08
CA ILE A 228 5.83 -21.14 -2.48
C ILE A 228 5.81 -20.57 -3.89
N LEU A 229 5.19 -21.28 -4.86
CA LEU A 229 5.07 -20.81 -6.24
C LEU A 229 4.32 -19.46 -6.32
N ARG A 230 3.22 -19.32 -5.58
CA ARG A 230 2.50 -18.04 -5.47
C ARG A 230 3.42 -16.94 -4.92
N GLY A 231 4.16 -17.22 -3.85
CA GLY A 231 5.10 -16.26 -3.27
C GLY A 231 6.18 -15.81 -4.26
N ILE A 232 6.73 -16.74 -5.08
CA ILE A 232 7.71 -16.39 -6.12
C ILE A 232 7.09 -15.46 -7.17
N VAL A 233 5.90 -15.79 -7.69
CA VAL A 233 5.19 -14.95 -8.66
C VAL A 233 4.89 -13.57 -8.07
N GLU A 234 4.46 -13.50 -6.81
CA GLU A 234 4.20 -12.24 -6.13
C GLU A 234 5.48 -11.40 -5.93
N CYS A 235 6.62 -12.03 -5.65
CA CYS A 235 7.92 -11.33 -5.60
C CYS A 235 8.32 -10.74 -6.96
N CYS A 236 7.96 -11.38 -8.08
CA CYS A 236 8.23 -10.84 -9.41
C CYS A 236 7.52 -9.51 -9.69
N ARG A 237 6.52 -9.14 -8.92
CA ARG A 237 5.81 -7.84 -9.04
C ARG A 237 6.72 -6.63 -8.75
N ILE A 238 7.90 -6.83 -8.17
CA ILE A 238 8.90 -5.78 -8.02
C ILE A 238 9.65 -5.45 -9.32
N ILE A 239 9.63 -6.34 -10.32
CA ILE A 239 10.37 -6.16 -11.58
C ILE A 239 9.97 -4.88 -12.34
N PRO A 240 8.67 -4.56 -12.53
CA PRO A 240 8.25 -3.30 -13.14
C PRO A 240 8.80 -2.07 -12.39
N GLN A 241 8.84 -2.13 -11.05
CA GLN A 241 9.39 -1.05 -10.24
C GLN A 241 10.91 -0.92 -10.43
N MET A 242 11.64 -2.03 -10.52
CA MET A 242 13.08 -2.02 -10.85
C MET A 242 13.32 -1.37 -12.21
N PHE A 243 12.49 -1.71 -13.20
CA PHE A 243 12.59 -1.12 -14.53
C PHE A 243 12.29 0.38 -14.53
N SER A 244 11.26 0.82 -13.82
CA SER A 244 10.97 2.25 -13.64
C SER A 244 12.14 2.99 -12.99
N ASN A 245 12.67 2.46 -11.90
CA ASN A 245 13.82 3.08 -11.21
C ASN A 245 15.08 3.11 -12.11
N LEU A 246 15.29 2.10 -12.95
CA LEU A 246 16.37 2.09 -13.93
C LEU A 246 16.20 3.23 -14.95
N LEU A 247 15.00 3.41 -15.48
CA LEU A 247 14.69 4.51 -16.41
C LEU A 247 14.91 5.88 -15.76
N ASP A 248 14.48 6.05 -14.51
CA ASP A 248 14.68 7.28 -13.75
C ASP A 248 16.18 7.57 -13.57
N LEU A 249 16.97 6.58 -13.17
CA LEU A 249 18.42 6.73 -13.02
C LEU A 249 19.12 7.03 -14.35
N LEU A 250 18.72 6.37 -15.44
CA LEU A 250 19.24 6.66 -16.78
C LEU A 250 18.88 8.08 -17.23
N THR A 251 17.65 8.52 -16.96
CA THR A 251 17.21 9.88 -17.28
C THR A 251 18.06 10.92 -16.54
N ILE A 252 18.26 10.73 -15.23
CA ILE A 252 19.11 11.59 -14.41
C ILE A 252 20.55 11.60 -14.96
N TRP A 253 21.08 10.43 -15.32
CA TRP A 253 22.43 10.31 -15.86
C TRP A 253 22.59 11.03 -17.21
N VAL A 254 21.65 10.83 -18.15
CA VAL A 254 21.66 11.54 -19.45
C VAL A 254 21.56 13.06 -19.27
N LEU A 255 20.65 13.51 -18.39
CA LEU A 255 20.53 14.93 -18.09
C LEU A 255 21.79 15.49 -17.44
N THR A 256 22.47 14.72 -16.60
CA THR A 256 23.75 15.11 -16.00
C THR A 256 24.79 15.38 -17.07
N ILE A 257 24.95 14.50 -18.07
CA ILE A 257 25.88 14.70 -19.18
C ILE A 257 25.53 15.97 -19.94
N ILE A 258 24.27 16.19 -20.28
CA ILE A 258 23.80 17.37 -20.98
C ILE A 258 24.10 18.64 -20.18
N TYR A 259 23.77 18.68 -18.90
CA TYR A 259 24.03 19.85 -18.07
C TYR A 259 25.50 20.14 -17.83
N MET A 260 26.35 19.10 -17.68
CA MET A 260 27.81 19.26 -17.60
C MET A 260 28.36 19.90 -18.85
N GLN A 261 27.83 19.50 -20.02
CA GLN A 261 28.31 20.03 -21.29
C GLN A 261 27.94 21.50 -21.51
N PHE A 262 26.78 21.95 -20.98
CA PHE A 262 26.27 23.28 -21.29
C PHE A 262 26.34 24.28 -20.11
N TRP A 263 26.28 23.84 -18.86
CA TRP A 263 26.15 24.73 -17.70
C TRP A 263 27.05 24.43 -16.51
N PHE A 264 27.56 23.21 -16.39
CA PHE A 264 28.34 22.78 -15.23
C PHE A 264 29.71 22.27 -15.59
N SER A 265 30.35 22.87 -16.62
CA SER A 265 31.68 22.47 -17.11
C SER A 265 32.78 22.53 -16.04
N ASP A 266 32.62 23.38 -15.03
CA ASP A 266 33.59 23.60 -13.95
C ASP A 266 33.31 22.75 -12.68
N LEU A 267 32.21 21.99 -12.64
CA LEU A 267 31.87 21.13 -11.52
C LEU A 267 32.44 19.72 -11.70
N SER A 268 32.75 19.08 -10.60
CA SER A 268 33.03 17.64 -10.62
C SER A 268 31.79 16.85 -11.05
N GLN A 269 32.00 15.64 -11.60
CA GLN A 269 30.89 14.76 -12.00
C GLN A 269 29.91 14.50 -10.85
N ALA A 270 30.42 14.39 -9.62
CA ALA A 270 29.66 14.17 -8.41
C ALA A 270 28.72 15.34 -8.08
N GLU A 271 29.24 16.57 -8.16
CA GLU A 271 28.45 17.78 -7.92
C GLU A 271 27.41 17.99 -9.02
N ALA A 272 27.79 17.77 -10.29
CA ALA A 272 26.87 17.85 -11.41
C ALA A 272 25.72 16.82 -11.29
N LEU A 273 26.02 15.58 -10.88
CA LEU A 273 25.01 14.55 -10.60
C LEU A 273 24.06 14.98 -9.48
N ALA A 274 24.59 15.54 -8.39
CA ALA A 274 23.78 16.02 -7.28
C ALA A 274 22.85 17.17 -7.70
N TRP A 275 23.36 18.18 -8.40
CA TRP A 275 22.56 19.29 -8.92
C TRP A 275 21.53 18.84 -9.95
N THR A 276 21.90 17.94 -10.87
CA THR A 276 20.99 17.41 -11.88
C THR A 276 19.87 16.59 -11.21
N SER A 277 20.19 15.80 -10.20
CA SER A 277 19.18 15.04 -9.44
C SER A 277 18.15 15.95 -8.78
N LEU A 278 18.58 17.12 -8.27
CA LEU A 278 17.68 18.11 -7.69
C LEU A 278 16.82 18.81 -8.76
N LEU A 279 17.42 19.19 -9.88
CA LEU A 279 16.76 19.94 -10.95
C LEU A 279 15.88 19.06 -11.84
N ALA A 280 16.30 17.81 -12.08
CA ALA A 280 15.56 16.85 -12.90
C ALA A 280 14.42 16.16 -12.14
N TRP A 281 14.35 16.27 -10.81
CA TRP A 281 13.34 15.66 -9.97
C TRP A 281 11.88 15.84 -10.44
N PRO A 282 11.46 17.01 -10.98
CA PRO A 282 10.11 17.18 -11.51
C PRO A 282 9.79 16.29 -12.73
N VAL A 283 10.80 15.84 -13.48
CA VAL A 283 10.63 15.08 -14.73
C VAL A 283 10.16 13.64 -14.46
N PRO A 284 10.84 12.82 -13.66
CA PRO A 284 10.36 11.47 -13.31
C PRO A 284 9.00 11.47 -12.60
N VAL A 285 8.75 12.48 -11.76
CA VAL A 285 7.47 12.60 -11.02
C VAL A 285 6.28 12.86 -11.93
N SER A 286 6.46 13.46 -13.11
CA SER A 286 5.38 13.70 -14.06
C SER A 286 4.88 12.43 -14.75
N TYR A 287 5.75 11.42 -14.95
CA TYR A 287 5.38 10.13 -15.57
C TYR A 287 4.57 9.21 -14.64
N THR A 288 4.71 9.35 -13.32
CA THR A 288 3.98 8.52 -12.35
C THR A 288 2.54 8.99 -12.10
N HIS A 289 2.10 10.05 -12.80
CA HIS A 289 0.78 10.67 -12.64
C HIS A 289 -0.07 10.66 -13.91
N LEU A 290 0.42 10.01 -14.99
CA LEU A 290 -0.37 9.66 -16.17
C LEU A 290 -0.83 8.20 -16.08
#